data_c908a56be79855ac953bc876a78f4032
#
_entry.id   c908a56be79855ac953bc876a78f4032
#
_cell.length_a   1.000
_cell.length_b   1.000
_cell.length_c   1.000
_cell.angle_alpha   90.00
_cell.angle_beta   90.00
_cell.angle_gamma   90.00
#
_symmetry.space_group_name_H-M   'P 1'
#
loop_
_entity.id
_entity.type
_entity.pdbx_description
1 polymer ?
#
loop_
_entity_poly.entity_id
_entity_poly.type
_entity_poly.pdbx_seq_one_letter_code
_entity_poly.pdbx_strand_id
1 'polypeptide(L)'
;MDIFGVLSLIGGLAIFLYGMDLLGEGLTGASGGKLEKILEKLTSNPLKAVLLGAGVTAVIQSSSATTVMVVGFVNSGIMKLSQAVGVIMGANIGTTITSWILSLTGIESSNIFISLLKPTSFSPVLAAVGIVFLMFLKKDSLKNPGKIMIGFALLMYGMDAMSSSVAPLAEVPQFASILTAFSNPVLGMLAGMLFTAIIQSSSASVGILQALCSTGILSYATALPIIMGQNIGTCVTALLSSIGATKNGKRAAIIHLYFNVIGTVTFMIVFYALNAVIHFSFLNLTAQEFGIAVIHTAFNIITTAYLLPLRKVLEKLAYATIKLDDDEKRIMDSRSGNEFALLDDRFLEAPSLAVEHCKQVINKMADISRESLFISMSLIGGYDEEQALRVGELETRADKYEDALGTYIMKISTKNLKKEDSEMLNVMLHCIGDFERISDHACNLCDSARELQQKNMQFSPKAETELDILSSAVREAVDISFDAFKSNNKNEADKVEPLEELIDTLAVELKARHIRRLREGKCTIELGFAHSDILNNLERVADHCSNIAVDVIQSDQLEFDAHEYLDRIKNKDNQQFARDYKTYKEKYRLPETRSFK
;
A
#
# COMPACT_ATOMS: atom_id res chain seq x y z
N MET A 1 -25.07 28.92 25.16
CA MET A 1 -24.24 27.69 25.33
C MET A 1 -23.27 27.98 26.48
N ASP A 2 -23.33 27.18 27.52
CA ASP A 2 -22.37 27.26 28.62
C ASP A 2 -21.09 26.48 28.33
N ILE A 3 -20.12 26.53 29.24
CA ILE A 3 -18.85 25.82 29.05
C ILE A 3 -19.03 24.29 28.95
N PHE A 4 -20.04 23.73 29.64
CA PHE A 4 -20.33 22.29 29.59
C PHE A 4 -20.91 21.88 28.23
N GLY A 5 -21.72 22.73 27.62
CA GLY A 5 -22.21 22.51 26.25
C GLY A 5 -21.07 22.53 25.22
N VAL A 6 -20.08 23.43 25.38
CA VAL A 6 -18.88 23.44 24.53
C VAL A 6 -18.07 22.17 24.71
N LEU A 7 -17.85 21.74 25.94
CA LEU A 7 -17.12 20.48 26.23
C LEU A 7 -17.86 19.26 25.69
N SER A 8 -19.20 19.22 25.82
CA SER A 8 -20.02 18.15 25.23
C SER A 8 -19.96 18.12 23.70
N LEU A 9 -19.94 19.29 23.05
CA LEU A 9 -19.78 19.40 21.59
C LEU A 9 -18.42 18.83 21.15
N ILE A 10 -17.34 19.24 21.83
CA ILE A 10 -15.99 18.76 21.54
C ILE A 10 -15.89 17.24 21.80
N GLY A 11 -16.45 16.74 22.90
CA GLY A 11 -16.50 15.31 23.22
C GLY A 11 -17.33 14.52 22.21
N GLY A 12 -18.50 15.04 21.81
CA GLY A 12 -19.33 14.45 20.75
C GLY A 12 -18.58 14.38 19.42
N LEU A 13 -17.89 15.45 19.03
CA LEU A 13 -17.06 15.49 17.83
C LEU A 13 -15.92 14.47 17.88
N ALA A 14 -15.24 14.34 19.02
CA ALA A 14 -14.16 13.36 19.19
C ALA A 14 -14.68 11.92 19.03
N ILE A 15 -15.81 11.59 19.66
CA ILE A 15 -16.46 10.26 19.54
C ILE A 15 -16.91 10.03 18.09
N PHE A 16 -17.49 11.04 17.44
CA PHE A 16 -17.90 10.98 16.04
C PHE A 16 -16.74 10.68 15.11
N LEU A 17 -15.63 11.43 15.24
CA LEU A 17 -14.44 11.25 14.42
C LEU A 17 -13.82 9.87 14.63
N TYR A 18 -13.71 9.41 15.87
CA TYR A 18 -13.19 8.08 16.18
C TYR A 18 -14.12 6.98 15.66
N GLY A 19 -15.44 7.16 15.76
CA GLY A 19 -16.44 6.23 15.19
C GLY A 19 -16.33 6.14 13.67
N MET A 20 -16.11 7.28 12.99
CA MET A 20 -15.92 7.32 11.54
C MET A 20 -14.62 6.60 11.12
N ASP A 21 -13.54 6.83 11.85
CA ASP A 21 -12.24 6.19 11.61
C ASP A 21 -12.34 4.66 11.79
N LEU A 22 -12.92 4.20 12.90
CA LEU A 22 -13.11 2.79 13.19
C LEU A 22 -14.03 2.09 12.17
N LEU A 23 -15.09 2.78 11.71
CA LEU A 23 -15.97 2.30 10.65
C LEU A 23 -15.20 2.13 9.33
N GLY A 24 -14.39 3.13 8.96
CA GLY A 24 -13.53 3.12 7.77
C GLY A 24 -12.49 2.00 7.82
N GLU A 25 -11.80 1.82 8.96
CA GLU A 25 -10.87 0.70 9.18
C GLU A 25 -11.56 -0.66 9.00
N GLY A 26 -12.74 -0.83 9.60
CA GLY A 26 -13.50 -2.07 9.49
C GLY A 26 -13.91 -2.40 8.06
N LEU A 27 -14.39 -1.41 7.31
CA LEU A 27 -14.79 -1.55 5.90
C LEU A 27 -13.57 -1.82 4.99
N THR A 28 -12.48 -1.08 5.16
CA THR A 28 -11.21 -1.30 4.44
C THR A 28 -10.64 -2.68 4.78
N GLY A 29 -10.64 -3.05 6.06
CA GLY A 29 -10.22 -4.36 6.52
C GLY A 29 -11.03 -5.50 5.89
N ALA A 30 -12.36 -5.34 5.79
CA ALA A 30 -13.23 -6.32 5.15
C ALA A 30 -13.01 -6.42 3.63
N SER A 31 -12.59 -5.35 2.97
CA SER A 31 -12.28 -5.35 1.53
C SER A 31 -11.00 -6.12 1.16
N GLY A 32 -10.12 -6.36 2.13
CA GLY A 32 -8.89 -7.15 1.95
C GLY A 32 -7.85 -6.52 1.03
N GLY A 33 -7.80 -5.18 0.89
CA GLY A 33 -6.87 -4.49 -0.03
C GLY A 33 -7.21 -4.72 -1.51
N LYS A 34 -8.37 -5.30 -1.82
CA LYS A 34 -8.78 -5.57 -3.22
C LYS A 34 -9.16 -4.30 -3.96
N LEU A 35 -9.68 -3.30 -3.24
CA LEU A 35 -10.16 -2.05 -3.85
C LEU A 35 -8.99 -1.22 -4.37
N GLU A 36 -7.90 -1.15 -3.62
CA GLU A 36 -6.69 -0.45 -3.99
C GLU A 36 -6.03 -1.09 -5.23
N LYS A 37 -5.97 -2.43 -5.26
CA LYS A 37 -5.49 -3.19 -6.45
C LYS A 37 -6.38 -3.01 -7.68
N ILE A 38 -7.69 -2.88 -7.47
CA ILE A 38 -8.65 -2.61 -8.56
C ILE A 38 -8.47 -1.17 -9.07
N LEU A 39 -8.20 -0.21 -8.16
CA LEU A 39 -7.94 1.18 -8.51
C LEU A 39 -6.71 1.30 -9.42
N GLU A 40 -5.66 0.54 -9.13
CA GLU A 40 -4.45 0.48 -9.96
C GLU A 40 -4.75 -0.01 -11.39
N LYS A 41 -5.62 -1.01 -11.55
CA LYS A 41 -5.78 -1.76 -12.82
C LYS A 41 -6.91 -1.27 -13.76
N LEU A 42 -8.02 -0.71 -13.23
CA LEU A 42 -9.27 -0.56 -13.98
C LEU A 42 -9.66 0.86 -14.43
N THR A 43 -8.71 1.78 -14.63
CA THR A 43 -8.98 3.20 -14.87
C THR A 43 -8.96 3.64 -16.34
N SER A 44 -8.95 2.72 -17.31
CA SER A 44 -8.86 3.05 -18.73
C SER A 44 -10.10 3.75 -19.30
N ASN A 45 -11.31 3.46 -18.77
CA ASN A 45 -12.57 4.09 -19.17
C ASN A 45 -12.96 5.16 -18.14
N PRO A 46 -13.22 6.41 -18.56
CA PRO A 46 -13.52 7.51 -17.64
C PRO A 46 -14.73 7.27 -16.72
N LEU A 47 -15.79 6.66 -17.25
CA LEU A 47 -16.97 6.35 -16.44
C LEU A 47 -16.69 5.26 -15.41
N LYS A 48 -15.92 4.22 -15.83
CA LYS A 48 -15.47 3.18 -14.89
C LYS A 48 -14.56 3.77 -13.82
N ALA A 49 -13.69 4.72 -14.18
CA ALA A 49 -12.83 5.42 -13.22
C ALA A 49 -13.65 6.21 -12.18
N VAL A 50 -14.72 6.91 -12.61
CA VAL A 50 -15.65 7.59 -11.70
C VAL A 50 -16.34 6.62 -10.76
N LEU A 51 -16.92 5.53 -11.30
CA LEU A 51 -17.61 4.52 -10.48
C LEU A 51 -16.63 3.86 -9.49
N LEU A 52 -15.41 3.59 -9.93
CA LEU A 52 -14.39 3.03 -9.09
C LEU A 52 -13.96 3.99 -7.96
N GLY A 53 -13.70 5.25 -8.29
CA GLY A 53 -13.39 6.29 -7.31
C GLY A 53 -14.51 6.45 -6.28
N ALA A 54 -15.77 6.45 -6.73
CA ALA A 54 -16.93 6.50 -5.85
C ALA A 54 -17.02 5.27 -4.94
N GLY A 55 -16.85 4.06 -5.49
CA GLY A 55 -16.90 2.82 -4.73
C GLY A 55 -15.77 2.71 -3.70
N VAL A 56 -14.52 3.02 -4.10
CA VAL A 56 -13.36 3.01 -3.20
C VAL A 56 -13.58 4.00 -2.04
N THR A 57 -13.96 5.23 -2.34
CA THR A 57 -14.18 6.27 -1.32
C THR A 57 -15.36 5.91 -0.40
N ALA A 58 -16.43 5.33 -0.94
CA ALA A 58 -17.57 4.88 -0.13
C ALA A 58 -17.18 3.78 0.88
N VAL A 59 -16.24 2.90 0.50
CA VAL A 59 -15.73 1.84 1.39
C VAL A 59 -14.67 2.37 2.35
N ILE A 60 -13.68 3.12 1.87
CA ILE A 60 -12.62 3.70 2.71
C ILE A 60 -13.19 4.78 3.65
N GLN A 61 -14.34 5.37 3.32
CA GLN A 61 -14.97 6.50 4.03
C GLN A 61 -14.08 7.75 4.09
N SER A 62 -13.08 7.85 3.20
CA SER A 62 -12.14 8.98 3.13
C SER A 62 -11.81 9.33 1.68
N SER A 63 -12.37 10.45 1.19
CA SER A 63 -11.99 11.00 -0.11
C SER A 63 -10.56 11.56 -0.11
N SER A 64 -10.10 12.06 1.03
CA SER A 64 -8.73 12.54 1.20
C SER A 64 -7.73 11.39 1.00
N ALA A 65 -7.91 10.25 1.68
CA ALA A 65 -7.05 9.08 1.50
C ALA A 65 -7.08 8.58 0.04
N THR A 66 -8.27 8.45 -0.56
CA THR A 66 -8.40 8.06 -1.98
C THR A 66 -7.66 9.02 -2.91
N THR A 67 -7.78 10.34 -2.69
CA THR A 67 -7.11 11.34 -3.55
C THR A 67 -5.59 11.33 -3.34
N VAL A 68 -5.11 11.17 -2.10
CA VAL A 68 -3.67 11.04 -1.78
C VAL A 68 -3.09 9.81 -2.46
N MET A 69 -3.77 8.66 -2.42
CA MET A 69 -3.36 7.46 -3.17
C MET A 69 -3.30 7.72 -4.68
N VAL A 70 -4.28 8.41 -5.25
CA VAL A 70 -4.29 8.76 -6.68
C VAL A 70 -3.11 9.67 -7.02
N VAL A 71 -2.78 10.65 -6.17
CA VAL A 71 -1.57 11.48 -6.32
C VAL A 71 -0.32 10.60 -6.29
N GLY A 72 -0.25 9.62 -5.39
CA GLY A 72 0.83 8.63 -5.31
C GLY A 72 0.94 7.78 -6.58
N PHE A 73 -0.17 7.22 -7.09
CA PHE A 73 -0.17 6.44 -8.35
C PHE A 73 0.27 7.26 -9.57
N VAL A 74 -0.12 8.53 -9.64
CA VAL A 74 0.33 9.43 -10.71
C VAL A 74 1.80 9.80 -10.54
N ASN A 75 2.23 10.01 -9.29
CA ASN A 75 3.62 10.32 -8.93
C ASN A 75 4.59 9.18 -9.29
N SER A 76 4.18 7.94 -9.01
CA SER A 76 4.95 6.71 -9.31
C SER A 76 4.83 6.26 -10.77
N GLY A 77 3.97 6.91 -11.57
CA GLY A 77 3.77 6.53 -12.98
C GLY A 77 2.87 5.30 -13.20
N ILE A 78 2.31 4.72 -12.13
CA ILE A 78 1.36 3.59 -12.19
C ILE A 78 0.08 4.03 -12.90
N MET A 79 -0.38 5.26 -12.64
CA MET A 79 -1.60 5.83 -13.20
C MET A 79 -1.28 7.06 -14.05
N LYS A 80 -1.88 7.12 -15.25
CA LYS A 80 -1.80 8.33 -16.08
C LYS A 80 -2.68 9.43 -15.50
N LEU A 81 -2.26 10.70 -15.67
CA LEU A 81 -3.03 11.85 -15.20
C LEU A 81 -4.48 11.85 -15.73
N SER A 82 -4.68 11.45 -16.99
CA SER A 82 -6.00 11.35 -17.63
C SER A 82 -6.94 10.32 -16.96
N GLN A 83 -6.39 9.29 -16.32
CA GLN A 83 -7.14 8.28 -15.57
C GLN A 83 -7.51 8.81 -14.18
N ALA A 84 -6.57 9.51 -13.54
CA ALA A 84 -6.75 10.12 -12.22
C ALA A 84 -7.94 11.07 -12.16
N VAL A 85 -8.20 11.85 -13.22
CA VAL A 85 -9.34 12.78 -13.30
C VAL A 85 -10.66 12.09 -12.95
N GLY A 86 -10.94 10.94 -13.58
CA GLY A 86 -12.19 10.21 -13.34
C GLY A 86 -12.30 9.68 -11.90
N VAL A 87 -11.20 9.15 -11.35
CA VAL A 87 -11.17 8.63 -9.97
C VAL A 87 -11.40 9.76 -8.97
N ILE A 88 -10.75 10.92 -9.15
CA ILE A 88 -10.91 12.11 -8.29
C ILE A 88 -12.36 12.59 -8.32
N MET A 89 -13.00 12.69 -9.50
CA MET A 89 -14.41 13.02 -9.62
C MET A 89 -15.30 12.02 -8.88
N GLY A 90 -15.02 10.73 -9.02
CA GLY A 90 -15.73 9.67 -8.33
C GLY A 90 -15.59 9.73 -6.82
N ALA A 91 -14.39 10.04 -6.33
CA ALA A 91 -14.14 10.16 -4.88
C ALA A 91 -15.03 11.21 -4.22
N ASN A 92 -15.30 12.33 -4.89
CA ASN A 92 -16.24 13.34 -4.38
C ASN A 92 -17.68 12.80 -4.29
N ILE A 93 -18.12 11.98 -5.26
CA ILE A 93 -19.43 11.31 -5.18
C ILE A 93 -19.44 10.30 -4.01
N GLY A 94 -18.38 9.49 -3.87
CA GLY A 94 -18.27 8.48 -2.81
C GLY A 94 -18.37 9.05 -1.40
N THR A 95 -17.85 10.26 -1.18
CA THR A 95 -17.95 10.97 0.11
C THR A 95 -19.41 11.21 0.53
N THR A 96 -20.32 11.35 -0.42
CA THR A 96 -21.74 11.62 -0.12
C THR A 96 -22.43 10.46 0.60
N ILE A 97 -21.90 9.24 0.51
CA ILE A 97 -22.40 8.06 1.22
C ILE A 97 -22.35 8.29 2.75
N THR A 98 -21.29 8.96 3.25
CA THR A 98 -21.23 9.32 4.67
C THR A 98 -22.40 10.25 5.05
N SER A 99 -22.73 11.23 4.22
CA SER A 99 -23.87 12.13 4.48
C SER A 99 -25.20 11.37 4.54
N TRP A 100 -25.38 10.32 3.74
CA TRP A 100 -26.55 9.44 3.80
C TRP A 100 -26.58 8.62 5.09
N ILE A 101 -25.45 8.07 5.53
CA ILE A 101 -25.37 7.35 6.81
C ILE A 101 -25.76 8.28 7.96
N LEU A 102 -25.23 9.51 7.95
CA LEU A 102 -25.54 10.50 8.99
C LEU A 102 -27.00 10.99 8.93
N SER A 103 -27.59 11.08 7.74
CA SER A 103 -28.99 11.53 7.59
C SER A 103 -30.00 10.60 8.25
N LEU A 104 -29.61 9.36 8.55
CA LEU A 104 -30.45 8.42 9.28
C LEU A 104 -30.75 8.88 10.72
N THR A 105 -29.96 9.78 11.30
CA THR A 105 -30.21 10.33 12.65
C THR A 105 -31.46 11.19 12.71
N GLY A 106 -31.83 11.86 11.60
CA GLY A 106 -33.00 12.73 11.48
C GLY A 106 -34.32 12.00 11.27
N ILE A 107 -34.36 10.64 11.35
CA ILE A 107 -35.61 9.89 11.23
C ILE A 107 -36.47 10.10 12.46
N GLU A 108 -37.59 10.81 12.34
CA GLU A 108 -38.59 10.97 13.36
C GLU A 108 -39.87 10.23 12.97
N SER A 109 -40.42 9.38 13.88
CA SER A 109 -41.67 8.68 13.65
C SER A 109 -42.34 8.33 14.99
N SER A 110 -43.66 8.48 15.03
CA SER A 110 -44.49 8.02 16.14
C SER A 110 -44.76 6.50 16.11
N ASN A 111 -44.41 5.83 15.00
CA ASN A 111 -44.56 4.40 14.87
C ASN A 111 -43.40 3.66 15.54
N ILE A 112 -43.73 2.76 16.50
CA ILE A 112 -42.74 2.04 17.31
C ILE A 112 -41.77 1.21 16.44
N PHE A 113 -42.25 0.63 15.33
CA PHE A 113 -41.38 -0.16 14.41
C PHE A 113 -40.37 0.72 13.67
N ILE A 114 -40.81 1.92 13.26
CA ILE A 114 -39.89 2.89 12.61
C ILE A 114 -38.94 3.47 13.64
N SER A 115 -39.39 3.74 14.86
CA SER A 115 -38.53 4.17 15.98
C SER A 115 -37.45 3.16 16.32
N LEU A 116 -37.76 1.86 16.26
CA LEU A 116 -36.77 0.78 16.47
C LEU A 116 -35.73 0.70 15.33
N LEU A 117 -36.09 1.13 14.12
CA LEU A 117 -35.17 1.23 12.97
C LEU A 117 -34.33 2.51 13.00
N LYS A 118 -34.62 3.46 13.91
CA LYS A 118 -33.79 4.66 14.09
C LYS A 118 -32.39 4.24 14.55
N PRO A 119 -31.30 4.73 13.90
CA PRO A 119 -29.94 4.35 14.24
C PRO A 119 -29.58 4.51 15.72
N THR A 120 -30.04 5.59 16.36
CA THR A 120 -29.82 5.82 17.79
C THR A 120 -30.48 4.76 18.69
N SER A 121 -31.54 4.09 18.21
CA SER A 121 -32.23 3.03 18.96
C SER A 121 -31.54 1.68 18.87
N PHE A 122 -31.00 1.31 17.71
CA PHE A 122 -30.35 0.00 17.55
C PHE A 122 -28.80 0.05 17.68
N SER A 123 -28.19 1.23 17.62
CA SER A 123 -26.73 1.35 17.78
C SER A 123 -26.17 0.79 19.10
N PRO A 124 -26.88 0.86 20.26
CA PRO A 124 -26.44 0.18 21.48
C PRO A 124 -26.30 -1.33 21.30
N VAL A 125 -27.24 -1.94 20.55
CA VAL A 125 -27.21 -3.38 20.27
C VAL A 125 -26.03 -3.70 19.35
N LEU A 126 -25.80 -2.87 18.31
CA LEU A 126 -24.64 -3.04 17.44
C LEU A 126 -23.33 -2.90 18.22
N ALA A 127 -23.24 -1.91 19.14
CA ALA A 127 -22.06 -1.76 19.99
C ALA A 127 -21.82 -3.02 20.85
N ALA A 128 -22.86 -3.55 21.48
CA ALA A 128 -22.76 -4.76 22.31
C ALA A 128 -22.31 -5.98 21.48
N VAL A 129 -22.91 -6.21 20.31
CA VAL A 129 -22.51 -7.30 19.40
C VAL A 129 -21.10 -7.08 18.87
N GLY A 130 -20.76 -5.86 18.50
CA GLY A 130 -19.42 -5.50 18.01
C GLY A 130 -18.33 -5.74 19.06
N ILE A 131 -18.57 -5.38 20.31
CA ILE A 131 -17.65 -5.67 21.44
C ILE A 131 -17.47 -7.19 21.61
N VAL A 132 -18.54 -7.97 21.53
CA VAL A 132 -18.44 -9.44 21.59
C VAL A 132 -17.55 -9.96 20.45
N PHE A 133 -17.69 -9.42 19.24
CA PHE A 133 -16.88 -9.82 18.10
C PHE A 133 -15.39 -9.47 18.29
N LEU A 134 -15.09 -8.30 18.86
CA LEU A 134 -13.69 -7.87 19.05
C LEU A 134 -13.01 -8.54 20.24
N MET A 135 -13.72 -8.73 21.37
CA MET A 135 -13.08 -9.14 22.62
C MET A 135 -13.19 -10.65 22.90
N PHE A 136 -14.28 -11.28 22.48
CA PHE A 136 -14.57 -12.67 22.88
C PHE A 136 -14.40 -13.68 21.75
N LEU A 137 -14.44 -13.26 20.48
CA LEU A 137 -14.27 -14.15 19.35
C LEU A 137 -12.81 -14.12 18.85
N LYS A 138 -12.17 -15.28 18.87
CA LYS A 138 -10.76 -15.44 18.42
C LYS A 138 -10.58 -15.39 16.89
N LYS A 139 -11.68 -15.42 16.14
CA LYS A 139 -11.65 -15.51 14.67
C LYS A 139 -11.41 -14.12 14.06
N ASP A 140 -10.25 -13.90 13.45
CA ASP A 140 -9.87 -12.62 12.86
C ASP A 140 -10.85 -12.11 11.79
N SER A 141 -11.52 -13.03 11.06
CA SER A 141 -12.55 -12.66 10.08
C SER A 141 -13.75 -11.91 10.66
N LEU A 142 -13.98 -11.97 11.99
CA LEU A 142 -15.06 -11.28 12.68
C LEU A 142 -14.63 -9.96 13.31
N LYS A 143 -13.34 -9.66 13.37
CA LYS A 143 -12.83 -8.39 13.91
C LYS A 143 -13.27 -7.19 13.07
N ASN A 144 -13.21 -7.30 11.73
CA ASN A 144 -13.65 -6.22 10.85
C ASN A 144 -15.14 -5.92 10.95
N PRO A 145 -16.07 -6.91 10.89
CA PRO A 145 -17.48 -6.70 11.23
C PRO A 145 -17.69 -6.08 12.62
N GLY A 146 -16.90 -6.49 13.63
CA GLY A 146 -16.92 -5.89 14.96
C GLY A 146 -16.56 -4.41 14.96
N LYS A 147 -15.48 -4.03 14.27
CA LYS A 147 -15.08 -2.63 14.07
C LYS A 147 -16.18 -1.81 13.38
N ILE A 148 -16.79 -2.35 12.31
CA ILE A 148 -17.89 -1.70 11.58
C ILE A 148 -19.07 -1.41 12.52
N MET A 149 -19.47 -2.38 13.33
CA MET A 149 -20.61 -2.24 14.25
C MET A 149 -20.33 -1.20 15.34
N ILE A 150 -19.15 -1.24 15.96
CA ILE A 150 -18.77 -0.27 17.01
C ILE A 150 -18.56 1.10 16.40
N GLY A 151 -17.87 1.19 15.26
CA GLY A 151 -17.63 2.45 14.56
C GLY A 151 -18.94 3.15 14.20
N PHE A 152 -19.91 2.40 13.66
CA PHE A 152 -21.24 2.93 13.39
C PHE A 152 -21.95 3.40 14.67
N ALA A 153 -21.89 2.64 15.75
CA ALA A 153 -22.51 3.02 17.01
C ALA A 153 -21.90 4.30 17.60
N LEU A 154 -20.57 4.38 17.64
CA LEU A 154 -19.86 5.57 18.12
C LEU A 154 -20.15 6.80 17.27
N LEU A 155 -20.21 6.63 15.94
CA LEU A 155 -20.57 7.68 15.01
C LEU A 155 -21.97 8.24 15.31
N MET A 156 -22.96 7.36 15.55
CA MET A 156 -24.32 7.76 15.90
C MET A 156 -24.39 8.45 17.28
N TYR A 157 -23.69 7.94 18.28
CA TYR A 157 -23.59 8.58 19.59
C TYR A 157 -22.92 9.95 19.54
N GLY A 158 -21.81 10.07 18.80
CA GLY A 158 -21.14 11.34 18.60
C GLY A 158 -22.03 12.37 17.91
N MET A 159 -22.79 11.95 16.90
CA MET A 159 -23.76 12.78 16.20
C MET A 159 -24.88 13.27 17.13
N ASP A 160 -25.46 12.37 17.93
CA ASP A 160 -26.51 12.70 18.90
C ASP A 160 -25.98 13.69 19.97
N ALA A 161 -24.78 13.45 20.49
CA ALA A 161 -24.14 14.33 21.46
C ALA A 161 -23.87 15.73 20.88
N MET A 162 -23.41 15.83 19.63
CA MET A 162 -23.23 17.12 18.95
C MET A 162 -24.56 17.83 18.76
N SER A 163 -25.59 17.13 18.24
CA SER A 163 -26.93 17.68 18.01
C SER A 163 -27.54 18.22 19.31
N SER A 164 -27.49 17.44 20.39
CA SER A 164 -27.99 17.85 21.69
C SER A 164 -27.24 19.03 22.28
N SER A 165 -25.92 19.14 22.02
CA SER A 165 -25.10 20.27 22.52
C SER A 165 -25.38 21.56 21.79
N VAL A 166 -25.74 21.51 20.49
CA VAL A 166 -26.00 22.72 19.69
C VAL A 166 -27.47 23.14 19.70
N ALA A 167 -28.42 22.25 20.03
CA ALA A 167 -29.85 22.55 20.06
C ALA A 167 -30.21 23.80 20.88
N PRO A 168 -29.64 24.05 22.09
CA PRO A 168 -29.92 25.25 22.86
C PRO A 168 -29.49 26.56 22.18
N LEU A 169 -28.62 26.51 21.14
CA LEU A 169 -28.23 27.70 20.38
C LEU A 169 -29.40 28.28 19.56
N ALA A 170 -30.45 27.50 19.34
CA ALA A 170 -31.69 27.98 18.71
C ALA A 170 -32.29 29.19 19.39
N GLU A 171 -32.14 29.28 20.71
CA GLU A 171 -32.67 30.37 21.52
C GLU A 171 -31.75 31.59 21.60
N VAL A 172 -30.55 31.54 20.97
CA VAL A 172 -29.55 32.64 21.01
C VAL A 172 -29.66 33.50 19.76
N PRO A 173 -30.20 34.77 19.87
CA PRO A 173 -30.42 35.62 18.70
C PRO A 173 -29.15 35.92 17.89
N GLN A 174 -28.00 36.05 18.57
CA GLN A 174 -26.70 36.28 17.92
C GLN A 174 -26.30 35.11 17.03
N PHE A 175 -26.56 33.89 17.47
CA PHE A 175 -26.28 32.68 16.69
C PHE A 175 -27.17 32.62 15.44
N ALA A 176 -28.46 32.88 15.59
CA ALA A 176 -29.38 32.98 14.46
C ALA A 176 -28.95 34.03 13.44
N SER A 177 -28.48 35.21 13.91
CA SER A 177 -28.00 36.27 13.02
C SER A 177 -26.72 35.86 12.26
N ILE A 178 -25.80 35.16 12.89
CA ILE A 178 -24.58 34.60 12.23
C ILE A 178 -24.97 33.59 11.15
N LEU A 179 -25.86 32.66 11.46
CA LEU A 179 -26.34 31.69 10.48
C LEU A 179 -27.05 32.36 9.31
N THR A 180 -27.85 33.39 9.58
CA THR A 180 -28.53 34.17 8.54
C THR A 180 -27.52 34.89 7.64
N ALA A 181 -26.41 35.41 8.18
CA ALA A 181 -25.36 36.03 7.37
C ALA A 181 -24.75 35.05 6.35
N PHE A 182 -24.66 33.76 6.69
CA PHE A 182 -24.17 32.71 5.78
C PHE A 182 -25.18 32.28 4.70
N SER A 183 -26.42 32.83 4.72
CA SER A 183 -27.33 32.71 3.58
C SER A 183 -26.87 33.53 2.36
N ASN A 184 -25.94 34.46 2.56
CA ASN A 184 -25.19 35.06 1.45
C ASN A 184 -24.34 33.97 0.78
N PRO A 185 -24.53 33.69 -0.53
CA PRO A 185 -23.88 32.56 -1.21
C PRO A 185 -22.35 32.57 -1.12
N VAL A 186 -21.74 33.75 -1.17
CA VAL A 186 -20.27 33.87 -1.11
C VAL A 186 -19.77 33.65 0.31
N LEU A 187 -20.42 34.24 1.30
CA LEU A 187 -20.01 34.09 2.71
C LEU A 187 -20.21 32.66 3.21
N GLY A 188 -21.35 32.05 2.86
CA GLY A 188 -21.60 30.63 3.20
C GLY A 188 -20.58 29.68 2.57
N MET A 189 -20.26 29.87 1.29
CA MET A 189 -19.23 29.11 0.59
C MET A 189 -17.85 29.30 1.25
N LEU A 190 -17.43 30.52 1.55
CA LEU A 190 -16.14 30.79 2.20
C LEU A 190 -16.08 30.18 3.61
N ALA A 191 -17.18 30.26 4.38
CA ALA A 191 -17.27 29.63 5.70
C ALA A 191 -17.10 28.11 5.62
N GLY A 192 -17.83 27.43 4.70
CA GLY A 192 -17.70 25.99 4.48
C GLY A 192 -16.30 25.58 4.02
N MET A 193 -15.71 26.34 3.11
CA MET A 193 -14.35 26.13 2.60
C MET A 193 -13.30 26.23 3.72
N LEU A 194 -13.32 27.34 4.48
CA LEU A 194 -12.35 27.56 5.56
C LEU A 194 -12.48 26.51 6.65
N PHE A 195 -13.70 26.20 7.06
CA PHE A 195 -13.98 25.22 8.08
C PHE A 195 -13.47 23.81 7.70
N THR A 196 -13.76 23.37 6.49
CA THR A 196 -13.28 22.06 6.01
C THR A 196 -11.77 22.05 5.78
N ALA A 197 -11.17 23.16 5.32
CA ALA A 197 -9.73 23.27 5.16
C ALA A 197 -8.98 23.15 6.50
N ILE A 198 -9.56 23.65 7.60
CA ILE A 198 -8.99 23.52 8.95
C ILE A 198 -9.13 22.10 9.48
N ILE A 199 -10.33 21.52 9.38
CA ILE A 199 -10.61 20.16 9.88
C ILE A 199 -9.97 19.08 8.99
N GLN A 200 -9.76 19.37 7.69
CA GLN A 200 -9.24 18.45 6.68
C GLN A 200 -10.12 17.19 6.46
N SER A 201 -11.37 17.24 6.87
CA SER A 201 -12.36 16.18 6.73
C SER A 201 -13.70 16.75 6.28
N SER A 202 -14.08 16.48 5.03
CA SER A 202 -15.40 16.88 4.50
C SER A 202 -16.53 16.13 5.17
N SER A 203 -16.34 14.84 5.49
CA SER A 203 -17.36 14.04 6.18
C SER A 203 -17.65 14.59 7.57
N ALA A 204 -16.60 14.97 8.33
CA ALA A 204 -16.77 15.61 9.63
C ALA A 204 -17.45 16.99 9.50
N SER A 205 -17.06 17.78 8.52
CA SER A 205 -17.63 19.10 8.26
C SER A 205 -19.13 19.02 7.91
N VAL A 206 -19.52 18.05 7.06
CA VAL A 206 -20.93 17.79 6.75
C VAL A 206 -21.68 17.25 7.96
N GLY A 207 -21.07 16.39 8.78
CA GLY A 207 -21.65 15.88 10.01
C GLY A 207 -21.99 17.00 10.99
N ILE A 208 -21.09 17.96 11.18
CA ILE A 208 -21.35 19.16 12.01
C ILE A 208 -22.48 20.00 11.43
N LEU A 209 -22.54 20.18 10.11
CA LEU A 209 -23.63 20.89 9.46
C LEU A 209 -24.98 20.18 9.66
N GLN A 210 -24.99 18.84 9.57
CA GLN A 210 -26.19 18.04 9.86
C GLN A 210 -26.58 18.09 11.34
N ALA A 211 -25.61 18.09 12.26
CA ALA A 211 -25.90 18.29 13.68
C ALA A 211 -26.57 19.65 13.95
N LEU A 212 -26.18 20.71 13.22
CA LEU A 212 -26.81 22.02 13.32
C LEU A 212 -28.28 22.04 12.84
N CYS A 213 -28.72 21.06 12.06
CA CYS A 213 -30.14 20.93 11.69
C CYS A 213 -31.05 20.78 12.91
N SER A 214 -30.56 20.15 13.99
CA SER A 214 -31.30 20.00 15.25
C SER A 214 -31.68 21.31 15.93
N THR A 215 -31.00 22.43 15.56
CA THR A 215 -31.38 23.77 16.05
C THR A 215 -32.71 24.27 15.47
N GLY A 216 -33.13 23.73 14.34
CA GLY A 216 -34.32 24.17 13.61
C GLY A 216 -34.18 25.56 12.96
N ILE A 217 -33.04 26.24 13.12
CA ILE A 217 -32.79 27.59 12.57
C ILE A 217 -32.12 27.54 11.21
N LEU A 218 -31.37 26.46 10.93
CA LEU A 218 -30.63 26.32 9.69
C LEU A 218 -31.60 26.17 8.50
N SER A 219 -31.54 27.09 7.55
CA SER A 219 -32.32 27.00 6.31
C SER A 219 -31.50 26.39 5.19
N TYR A 220 -32.18 25.86 4.14
CA TYR A 220 -31.47 25.39 2.95
C TYR A 220 -30.73 26.52 2.22
N ALA A 221 -31.21 27.78 2.33
CA ALA A 221 -30.49 28.95 1.80
C ALA A 221 -29.10 29.11 2.42
N THR A 222 -28.96 28.73 3.70
CA THR A 222 -27.68 28.77 4.43
C THR A 222 -26.88 27.50 4.19
N ALA A 223 -27.49 26.32 4.24
CA ALA A 223 -26.81 25.04 4.14
C ALA A 223 -26.17 24.80 2.75
N LEU A 224 -26.86 25.17 1.67
CA LEU A 224 -26.45 24.91 0.30
C LEU A 224 -25.08 25.53 -0.04
N PRO A 225 -24.81 26.83 0.16
CA PRO A 225 -23.50 27.39 -0.15
C PRO A 225 -22.40 26.88 0.78
N ILE A 226 -22.70 26.53 2.03
CA ILE A 226 -21.75 25.92 2.96
C ILE A 226 -21.29 24.56 2.43
N ILE A 227 -22.21 23.69 2.00
CA ILE A 227 -21.89 22.36 1.42
C ILE A 227 -20.95 22.51 0.22
N MET A 228 -21.21 23.46 -0.67
CA MET A 228 -20.37 23.70 -1.83
C MET A 228 -18.96 24.18 -1.44
N GLY A 229 -18.87 25.03 -0.43
CA GLY A 229 -17.59 25.45 0.13
C GLY A 229 -16.80 24.31 0.76
N GLN A 230 -17.48 23.40 1.46
CA GLN A 230 -16.86 22.22 2.07
C GLN A 230 -16.12 21.35 1.04
N ASN A 231 -16.66 21.19 -0.17
CA ASN A 231 -15.99 20.46 -1.24
C ASN A 231 -14.68 21.14 -1.69
N ILE A 232 -14.63 22.47 -1.76
CA ILE A 232 -13.38 23.20 -2.05
C ILE A 232 -12.37 23.01 -0.92
N GLY A 233 -12.81 23.11 0.35
CA GLY A 233 -11.95 22.94 1.52
C GLY A 233 -11.24 21.59 1.57
N THR A 234 -11.87 20.53 1.07
CA THR A 234 -11.29 19.17 0.99
C THR A 234 -10.02 19.12 0.13
N CYS A 235 -9.85 20.05 -0.83
CA CYS A 235 -8.69 20.03 -1.72
C CYS A 235 -7.36 20.33 -1.01
N VAL A 236 -7.41 20.93 0.19
CA VAL A 236 -6.20 21.27 0.96
C VAL A 236 -5.36 20.03 1.28
N THR A 237 -6.00 18.91 1.63
CA THR A 237 -5.28 17.66 1.91
C THR A 237 -4.51 17.13 0.70
N ALA A 238 -5.13 17.14 -0.48
CA ALA A 238 -4.47 16.71 -1.72
C ALA A 238 -3.32 17.66 -2.11
N LEU A 239 -3.49 18.97 -1.91
CA LEU A 239 -2.43 19.96 -2.16
C LEU A 239 -1.25 19.76 -1.22
N LEU A 240 -1.49 19.57 0.08
CA LEU A 240 -0.45 19.27 1.07
C LEU A 240 0.29 17.98 0.75
N SER A 241 -0.43 16.92 0.40
CA SER A 241 0.19 15.62 0.02
C SER A 241 1.01 15.70 -1.26
N SER A 242 0.76 16.69 -2.12
CA SER A 242 1.52 16.90 -3.36
C SER A 242 2.85 17.63 -3.15
N ILE A 243 3.13 18.12 -1.94
CA ILE A 243 4.43 18.72 -1.59
C ILE A 243 5.50 17.63 -1.73
N GLY A 244 6.58 17.92 -2.43
CA GLY A 244 7.62 16.93 -2.75
C GLY A 244 7.27 15.94 -3.85
N ALA A 245 6.05 15.96 -4.41
CA ALA A 245 5.70 15.12 -5.55
C ALA A 245 6.31 15.62 -6.86
N THR A 246 6.39 14.72 -7.85
CA THR A 246 6.68 15.05 -9.25
C THR A 246 5.64 16.04 -9.79
N LYS A 247 5.92 16.68 -10.91
CA LYS A 247 4.98 17.60 -11.54
C LYS A 247 3.65 16.94 -11.89
N ASN A 248 3.65 15.64 -12.25
CA ASN A 248 2.42 14.91 -12.54
C ASN A 248 1.60 14.65 -11.26
N GLY A 249 2.23 14.28 -10.14
CA GLY A 249 1.58 14.19 -8.83
C GLY A 249 0.95 15.53 -8.40
N LYS A 250 1.70 16.63 -8.55
CA LYS A 250 1.18 18.00 -8.30
C LYS A 250 0.01 18.35 -9.23
N ARG A 251 0.06 17.98 -10.52
CA ARG A 251 -1.04 18.18 -11.47
C ARG A 251 -2.30 17.43 -11.03
N ALA A 252 -2.18 16.22 -10.49
CA ALA A 252 -3.33 15.48 -9.98
C ALA A 252 -4.01 16.22 -8.81
N ALA A 253 -3.24 16.78 -7.87
CA ALA A 253 -3.78 17.61 -6.79
C ALA A 253 -4.44 18.91 -7.29
N ILE A 254 -3.84 19.57 -8.30
CA ILE A 254 -4.42 20.78 -8.93
C ILE A 254 -5.70 20.43 -9.69
N ILE A 255 -5.81 19.27 -10.34
CA ILE A 255 -7.05 18.82 -10.98
C ILE A 255 -8.17 18.66 -9.95
N HIS A 256 -7.89 18.14 -8.77
CA HIS A 256 -8.87 18.06 -7.67
C HIS A 256 -9.35 19.45 -7.26
N LEU A 257 -8.44 20.42 -7.12
CA LEU A 257 -8.79 21.80 -6.85
C LEU A 257 -9.65 22.41 -7.98
N TYR A 258 -9.25 22.28 -9.24
CA TYR A 258 -10.01 22.81 -10.37
C TYR A 258 -11.39 22.21 -10.50
N PHE A 259 -11.52 20.88 -10.30
CA PHE A 259 -12.82 20.22 -10.31
C PHE A 259 -13.76 20.85 -9.27
N ASN A 260 -13.30 21.00 -8.03
CA ASN A 260 -14.15 21.54 -6.96
C ASN A 260 -14.41 23.04 -7.12
N VAL A 261 -13.41 23.85 -7.49
CA VAL A 261 -13.59 25.29 -7.68
C VAL A 261 -14.48 25.61 -8.88
N ILE A 262 -14.16 25.06 -10.05
CA ILE A 262 -14.96 25.26 -11.27
C ILE A 262 -16.37 24.70 -11.07
N GLY A 263 -16.46 23.50 -10.46
CA GLY A 263 -17.72 22.86 -10.12
C GLY A 263 -18.59 23.73 -9.24
N THR A 264 -18.05 24.21 -8.13
CA THR A 264 -18.77 25.08 -7.19
C THR A 264 -19.18 26.40 -7.84
N VAL A 265 -18.25 27.10 -8.48
CA VAL A 265 -18.54 28.42 -9.08
C VAL A 265 -19.62 28.29 -10.17
N THR A 266 -19.49 27.32 -11.07
CA THR A 266 -20.46 27.10 -12.14
C THR A 266 -21.84 26.74 -11.57
N PHE A 267 -21.86 25.79 -10.61
CA PHE A 267 -23.12 25.36 -10.00
C PHE A 267 -23.81 26.51 -9.28
N MET A 268 -23.06 27.31 -8.49
CA MET A 268 -23.63 28.48 -7.81
C MET A 268 -24.19 29.49 -8.79
N ILE A 269 -23.46 29.86 -9.84
CA ILE A 269 -23.94 30.80 -10.84
C ILE A 269 -25.24 30.30 -11.48
N VAL A 270 -25.27 29.06 -11.96
CA VAL A 270 -26.45 28.47 -12.62
C VAL A 270 -27.62 28.34 -11.63
N PHE A 271 -27.36 27.82 -10.41
CA PHE A 271 -28.39 27.64 -9.41
C PHE A 271 -29.05 28.94 -8.99
N TYR A 272 -28.25 29.97 -8.64
CA TYR A 272 -28.80 31.25 -8.22
C TYR A 272 -29.42 32.06 -9.37
N ALA A 273 -28.92 31.92 -10.62
CA ALA A 273 -29.59 32.47 -11.78
C ALA A 273 -30.97 31.81 -12.01
N LEU A 274 -31.07 30.51 -11.87
CA LEU A 274 -32.35 29.79 -11.94
C LEU A 274 -33.26 30.21 -10.76
N ASN A 275 -32.73 30.36 -9.57
CA ASN A 275 -33.49 30.78 -8.41
C ASN A 275 -34.05 32.21 -8.57
N ALA A 276 -33.32 33.10 -9.24
CA ALA A 276 -33.82 34.44 -9.53
C ALA A 276 -35.05 34.45 -10.46
N VAL A 277 -35.24 33.41 -11.26
CA VAL A 277 -36.39 33.24 -12.18
C VAL A 277 -37.50 32.38 -11.55
N ILE A 278 -37.14 31.24 -10.98
CA ILE A 278 -38.08 30.19 -10.51
C ILE A 278 -38.51 30.44 -9.05
N HIS A 279 -37.71 31.13 -8.27
CA HIS A 279 -37.92 31.40 -6.82
C HIS A 279 -38.14 30.12 -6.02
N PHE A 280 -37.11 29.26 -5.93
CA PHE A 280 -37.18 27.99 -5.22
C PHE A 280 -37.63 28.13 -3.78
N SER A 281 -38.87 27.78 -3.50
CA SER A 281 -39.49 27.89 -2.16
C SER A 281 -38.82 27.08 -1.08
N PHE A 282 -38.17 25.93 -1.45
CA PHE A 282 -37.50 25.07 -0.49
C PHE A 282 -36.30 25.76 0.21
N LEU A 283 -35.69 26.79 -0.40
CA LEU A 283 -34.58 27.50 0.23
C LEU A 283 -34.93 28.13 1.56
N ASN A 284 -36.21 28.54 1.75
CA ASN A 284 -36.70 29.12 2.97
C ASN A 284 -37.17 28.09 4.02
N LEU A 285 -37.16 26.78 3.65
CA LEU A 285 -37.49 25.74 4.60
C LEU A 285 -36.30 25.44 5.52
N THR A 286 -36.62 24.98 6.73
CA THR A 286 -35.62 24.46 7.66
C THR A 286 -34.90 23.28 7.06
N ALA A 287 -33.59 23.31 7.07
CA ALA A 287 -32.78 22.22 6.57
C ALA A 287 -32.88 20.97 7.47
N GLN A 288 -33.01 19.82 6.87
CA GLN A 288 -33.01 18.54 7.52
C GLN A 288 -31.79 17.74 7.07
N GLU A 289 -31.34 16.80 7.88
CA GLU A 289 -30.15 15.95 7.62
C GLU A 289 -30.25 15.23 6.28
N PHE A 290 -31.45 14.68 5.97
CA PHE A 290 -31.73 14.07 4.69
C PHE A 290 -31.59 15.02 3.51
N GLY A 291 -32.13 16.26 3.64
CA GLY A 291 -32.03 17.28 2.60
C GLY A 291 -30.58 17.69 2.32
N ILE A 292 -29.73 17.76 3.36
CA ILE A 292 -28.29 17.99 3.21
C ILE A 292 -27.64 16.89 2.41
N ALA A 293 -27.94 15.62 2.71
CA ALA A 293 -27.41 14.47 1.95
C ALA A 293 -27.84 14.50 0.48
N VAL A 294 -29.10 14.85 0.20
CA VAL A 294 -29.62 15.02 -1.18
C VAL A 294 -28.87 16.14 -1.91
N ILE A 295 -28.73 17.32 -1.30
CA ILE A 295 -28.03 18.46 -1.90
C ILE A 295 -26.57 18.12 -2.19
N HIS A 296 -25.89 17.51 -1.22
CA HIS A 296 -24.50 17.11 -1.36
C HIS A 296 -24.29 16.10 -2.50
N THR A 297 -25.18 15.11 -2.60
CA THR A 297 -25.13 14.09 -3.66
C THR A 297 -25.48 14.71 -5.03
N ALA A 298 -26.57 15.47 -5.11
CA ALA A 298 -26.99 16.13 -6.36
C ALA A 298 -25.89 17.04 -6.90
N PHE A 299 -25.28 17.86 -6.04
CA PHE A 299 -24.17 18.74 -6.42
C PHE A 299 -22.99 17.93 -7.01
N ASN A 300 -22.52 16.88 -6.32
CA ASN A 300 -21.37 16.10 -6.79
C ASN A 300 -21.66 15.32 -8.08
N ILE A 301 -22.88 14.75 -8.22
CA ILE A 301 -23.29 14.04 -9.44
C ILE A 301 -23.41 15.03 -10.61
N ILE A 302 -24.10 16.15 -10.45
CA ILE A 302 -24.27 17.15 -11.49
C ILE A 302 -22.91 17.72 -11.92
N THR A 303 -22.07 18.08 -10.95
CA THR A 303 -20.71 18.58 -11.22
C THR A 303 -19.88 17.56 -12.00
N THR A 304 -19.91 16.31 -11.60
CA THR A 304 -19.23 15.24 -12.34
C THR A 304 -19.80 15.05 -13.73
N ALA A 305 -21.13 15.07 -13.89
CA ALA A 305 -21.79 14.82 -15.17
C ALA A 305 -21.40 15.86 -16.24
N TYR A 306 -21.28 17.15 -15.88
CA TYR A 306 -20.88 18.16 -16.88
C TYR A 306 -19.36 18.34 -17.00
N LEU A 307 -18.56 18.09 -15.95
CA LEU A 307 -17.10 18.20 -16.03
C LEU A 307 -16.41 16.96 -16.60
N LEU A 308 -17.00 15.76 -16.51
CA LEU A 308 -16.42 14.54 -17.06
C LEU A 308 -16.19 14.62 -18.57
N PRO A 309 -17.11 15.10 -19.40
CA PRO A 309 -16.84 15.38 -20.82
C PRO A 309 -15.72 16.42 -21.02
N LEU A 310 -15.59 17.37 -20.10
CA LEU A 310 -14.60 18.45 -20.14
C LEU A 310 -13.26 18.07 -19.44
N ARG A 311 -13.05 16.80 -19.07
CA ARG A 311 -11.85 16.35 -18.35
C ARG A 311 -10.52 16.77 -19.01
N LYS A 312 -10.49 16.80 -20.36
CA LYS A 312 -9.32 17.28 -21.11
C LYS A 312 -9.02 18.77 -20.87
N VAL A 313 -10.03 19.56 -20.54
CA VAL A 313 -9.86 20.97 -20.18
C VAL A 313 -9.20 21.08 -18.81
N LEU A 314 -9.64 20.29 -17.82
CA LEU A 314 -9.01 20.22 -16.50
C LEU A 314 -7.54 19.81 -16.59
N GLU A 315 -7.23 18.80 -17.43
CA GLU A 315 -5.86 18.40 -17.69
C GLU A 315 -5.04 19.56 -18.30
N LYS A 316 -5.57 20.23 -19.34
CA LYS A 316 -4.89 21.38 -19.97
C LYS A 316 -4.63 22.51 -18.95
N LEU A 317 -5.58 22.81 -18.08
CA LEU A 317 -5.41 23.80 -17.03
C LEU A 317 -4.30 23.38 -16.05
N ALA A 318 -4.26 22.11 -15.65
CA ALA A 318 -3.21 21.60 -14.79
C ALA A 318 -1.81 21.69 -15.44
N TYR A 319 -1.70 21.36 -16.74
CA TYR A 319 -0.46 21.54 -17.50
C TYR A 319 -0.08 23.01 -17.69
N ALA A 320 -1.04 23.91 -17.81
CA ALA A 320 -0.78 25.36 -17.90
C ALA A 320 -0.26 25.92 -16.58
N THR A 321 -0.76 25.40 -15.44
CA THR A 321 -0.36 25.83 -14.10
C THR A 321 1.00 25.26 -13.71
N ILE A 322 1.23 23.98 -13.99
CA ILE A 322 2.48 23.29 -13.69
C ILE A 322 3.11 22.87 -15.03
N LYS A 323 3.99 23.72 -15.55
CA LYS A 323 4.65 23.52 -16.86
C LYS A 323 5.63 22.35 -16.81
N LEU A 324 5.84 21.70 -17.98
CA LEU A 324 6.90 20.72 -18.20
C LEU A 324 8.25 21.45 -18.30
N ASP A 325 9.30 20.94 -17.63
CA ASP A 325 10.69 21.29 -17.96
C ASP A 325 11.21 20.38 -19.07
N ASP A 326 12.21 20.84 -19.81
CA ASP A 326 12.82 20.06 -20.90
C ASP A 326 13.56 18.82 -20.37
N ASP A 327 14.02 18.82 -19.12
CA ASP A 327 14.62 17.67 -18.46
C ASP A 327 13.58 16.57 -18.16
N GLU A 328 12.35 16.92 -17.81
CA GLU A 328 11.27 15.93 -17.63
C GLU A 328 10.83 15.29 -18.95
N LYS A 329 10.89 15.99 -20.07
CA LYS A 329 10.64 15.39 -21.38
C LYS A 329 11.68 14.30 -21.68
N ARG A 330 12.94 14.54 -21.35
CA ARG A 330 14.03 13.56 -21.50
C ARG A 330 13.86 12.35 -20.58
N ILE A 331 13.38 12.56 -19.33
CA ILE A 331 13.11 11.47 -18.37
C ILE A 331 11.86 10.68 -18.75
N MET A 332 10.84 11.30 -19.34
CA MET A 332 9.67 10.59 -19.88
C MET A 332 9.99 9.78 -21.14
N ASP A 333 10.96 10.23 -21.95
CA ASP A 333 11.43 9.52 -23.14
C ASP A 333 12.47 8.42 -22.78
N SER A 334 13.28 8.62 -21.74
CA SER A 334 14.10 7.56 -21.16
C SER A 334 13.20 6.72 -20.23
N ARG A 335 12.76 5.56 -20.71
CA ARG A 335 11.99 4.56 -19.96
C ARG A 335 12.76 3.89 -18.78
N SER A 336 13.79 4.49 -18.26
CA SER A 336 14.38 4.10 -16.97
C SER A 336 13.51 4.71 -15.86
N GLY A 337 12.36 4.06 -15.60
CA GLY A 337 11.48 4.42 -14.51
C GLY A 337 12.27 4.42 -13.19
N ASN A 338 11.98 5.37 -12.31
CA ASN A 338 12.46 5.36 -10.94
C ASN A 338 12.16 3.98 -10.33
N GLU A 339 13.20 3.17 -10.12
CA GLU A 339 13.09 1.77 -9.65
C GLU A 339 12.35 1.68 -8.31
N PHE A 340 12.39 2.75 -7.51
CA PHE A 340 11.78 2.89 -6.19
C PHE A 340 10.47 3.69 -6.20
N ALA A 341 9.89 3.98 -7.38
CA ALA A 341 8.64 4.75 -7.48
C ALA A 341 7.46 4.11 -6.72
N LEU A 342 7.51 2.80 -6.52
CA LEU A 342 6.53 2.03 -5.75
C LEU A 342 6.67 2.22 -4.22
N LEU A 343 7.81 2.71 -3.73
CA LEU A 343 8.09 2.97 -2.31
C LEU A 343 7.75 4.41 -1.91
N ASP A 344 6.61 4.92 -2.40
CA ASP A 344 6.14 6.27 -2.12
C ASP A 344 5.39 6.31 -0.78
N ASP A 345 5.73 7.28 0.08
CA ASP A 345 5.13 7.42 1.42
C ASP A 345 3.59 7.66 1.37
N ARG A 346 3.03 8.08 0.24
CA ARG A 346 1.58 8.27 0.05
C ARG A 346 0.82 6.94 0.08
N PHE A 347 1.48 5.82 -0.25
CA PHE A 347 0.88 4.51 -0.14
C PHE A 347 0.76 4.01 1.30
N LEU A 348 1.43 4.65 2.26
CA LEU A 348 1.27 4.37 3.69
C LEU A 348 -0.13 4.71 4.21
N GLU A 349 -0.94 5.47 3.46
CA GLU A 349 -2.38 5.67 3.72
C GLU A 349 -3.22 4.40 3.42
N ALA A 350 -2.65 3.46 2.66
CA ALA A 350 -3.23 2.15 2.36
C ALA A 350 -2.18 1.04 2.64
N PRO A 351 -1.95 0.66 3.91
CA PRO A 351 -0.81 -0.17 4.30
C PRO A 351 -0.71 -1.52 3.58
N SER A 352 -1.84 -2.19 3.31
CA SER A 352 -1.84 -3.45 2.53
C SER A 352 -1.34 -3.26 1.09
N LEU A 353 -1.60 -2.09 0.48
CA LEU A 353 -1.06 -1.74 -0.84
C LEU A 353 0.44 -1.46 -0.76
N ALA A 354 0.89 -0.75 0.29
CA ALA A 354 2.31 -0.48 0.51
C ALA A 354 3.12 -1.79 0.67
N VAL A 355 2.58 -2.79 1.39
CA VAL A 355 3.18 -4.14 1.51
C VAL A 355 3.28 -4.82 0.13
N GLU A 356 2.23 -4.76 -0.68
CA GLU A 356 2.24 -5.35 -2.03
C GLU A 356 3.27 -4.68 -2.95
N HIS A 357 3.37 -3.34 -2.92
CA HIS A 357 4.37 -2.61 -3.68
C HIS A 357 5.78 -2.94 -3.21
N CYS A 358 5.98 -3.05 -1.89
CA CYS A 358 7.24 -3.49 -1.31
C CYS A 358 7.63 -4.88 -1.84
N LYS A 359 6.69 -5.84 -1.88
CA LYS A 359 6.90 -7.17 -2.45
C LYS A 359 7.33 -7.11 -3.92
N GLN A 360 6.73 -6.24 -4.73
CA GLN A 360 7.12 -6.10 -6.13
C GLN A 360 8.55 -5.57 -6.28
N VAL A 361 8.98 -4.66 -5.41
CA VAL A 361 10.34 -4.11 -5.44
C VAL A 361 11.36 -5.15 -4.97
N ILE A 362 11.06 -5.92 -3.92
CA ILE A 362 11.93 -7.01 -3.46
C ILE A 362 12.07 -8.11 -4.52
N ASN A 363 11.00 -8.44 -5.24
CA ASN A 363 11.07 -9.41 -6.33
C ASN A 363 12.07 -8.98 -7.42
N LYS A 364 12.18 -7.65 -7.69
CA LYS A 364 13.19 -7.12 -8.62
C LYS A 364 14.60 -7.23 -8.04
N MET A 365 14.78 -6.97 -6.74
CA MET A 365 16.05 -7.16 -6.04
C MET A 365 16.51 -8.63 -6.16
N ALA A 366 15.62 -9.59 -5.89
CA ALA A 366 15.89 -11.01 -6.05
C ALA A 366 16.34 -11.34 -7.50
N ASP A 367 15.66 -10.77 -8.52
CA ASP A 367 16.08 -10.98 -9.92
C ASP A 367 17.47 -10.40 -10.22
N ILE A 368 17.81 -9.25 -9.65
CA ILE A 368 19.14 -8.61 -9.77
C ILE A 368 20.21 -9.49 -9.13
N SER A 369 19.99 -9.98 -7.91
CA SER A 369 20.94 -10.85 -7.20
C SER A 369 21.13 -12.19 -7.92
N ARG A 370 20.06 -12.77 -8.47
CA ARG A 370 20.13 -13.97 -9.31
C ARG A 370 20.94 -13.75 -10.59
N GLU A 371 20.70 -12.62 -11.30
CA GLU A 371 21.45 -12.27 -12.51
C GLU A 371 22.93 -12.11 -12.19
N SER A 372 23.28 -11.37 -11.13
CA SER A 372 24.65 -11.12 -10.67
C SER A 372 25.39 -12.46 -10.40
N LEU A 373 24.75 -13.33 -9.62
CA LEU A 373 25.34 -14.63 -9.28
C LEU A 373 25.55 -15.53 -10.51
N PHE A 374 24.56 -15.59 -11.41
CA PHE A 374 24.65 -16.47 -12.58
C PHE A 374 25.70 -16.00 -13.58
N ILE A 375 25.89 -14.69 -13.71
CA ILE A 375 27.00 -14.13 -14.49
C ILE A 375 28.33 -14.50 -13.83
N SER A 376 28.50 -14.27 -12.52
CA SER A 376 29.76 -14.54 -11.81
C SER A 376 30.17 -16.02 -11.88
N MET A 377 29.20 -16.93 -11.74
CA MET A 377 29.48 -18.36 -11.93
C MET A 377 30.00 -18.71 -13.33
N SER A 378 29.52 -18.03 -14.37
CA SER A 378 30.00 -18.26 -15.74
C SER A 378 31.41 -17.76 -15.97
N LEU A 379 31.87 -16.77 -15.19
CA LEU A 379 33.22 -16.20 -15.28
C LEU A 379 34.31 -17.14 -14.74
N ILE A 380 33.95 -18.13 -13.92
CA ILE A 380 34.91 -19.11 -13.38
C ILE A 380 35.51 -19.95 -14.51
N GLY A 381 34.72 -20.28 -15.55
CA GLY A 381 35.19 -21.03 -16.73
C GLY A 381 35.88 -20.20 -17.81
N GLY A 382 35.79 -18.88 -17.73
CA GLY A 382 36.40 -17.94 -18.68
C GLY A 382 36.06 -16.49 -18.32
N TYR A 383 37.04 -15.75 -17.85
CA TYR A 383 36.85 -14.38 -17.40
C TYR A 383 36.58 -13.42 -18.55
N ASP A 384 35.60 -12.57 -18.38
CA ASP A 384 35.20 -11.48 -19.28
C ASP A 384 35.05 -10.18 -18.49
N GLU A 385 35.80 -9.15 -18.85
CA GLU A 385 35.85 -7.86 -18.12
C GLU A 385 34.50 -7.11 -18.18
N GLU A 386 33.77 -7.17 -19.31
CA GLU A 386 32.47 -6.50 -19.46
C GLU A 386 31.42 -7.15 -18.54
N GLN A 387 31.39 -8.47 -18.49
CA GLN A 387 30.51 -9.22 -17.58
C GLN A 387 30.89 -8.98 -16.11
N ALA A 388 32.18 -8.89 -15.80
CA ALA A 388 32.67 -8.60 -14.45
C ALA A 388 32.25 -7.18 -13.98
N LEU A 389 32.33 -6.18 -14.85
CA LEU A 389 31.81 -4.83 -14.58
C LEU A 389 30.29 -4.86 -14.35
N ARG A 390 29.57 -5.67 -15.13
CA ARG A 390 28.13 -5.84 -14.98
C ARG A 390 27.75 -6.42 -13.61
N VAL A 391 28.50 -7.39 -13.07
CA VAL A 391 28.32 -7.94 -11.72
C VAL A 391 28.43 -6.84 -10.67
N GLY A 392 29.47 -5.98 -10.73
CA GLY A 392 29.63 -4.86 -9.79
C GLY A 392 28.52 -3.80 -9.89
N GLU A 393 27.99 -3.54 -11.11
CA GLU A 393 26.81 -2.67 -11.27
C GLU A 393 25.56 -3.26 -10.62
N LEU A 394 25.35 -4.57 -10.74
CA LEU A 394 24.21 -5.28 -10.18
C LEU A 394 24.27 -5.31 -8.65
N GLU A 395 25.45 -5.53 -8.08
CA GLU A 395 25.70 -5.47 -6.63
C GLU A 395 25.40 -4.07 -6.07
N THR A 396 26.00 -3.03 -6.65
CA THR A 396 25.72 -1.63 -6.25
C THR A 396 24.21 -1.29 -6.34
N ARG A 397 23.47 -1.94 -7.25
CA ARG A 397 22.01 -1.79 -7.31
C ARG A 397 21.33 -2.58 -6.19
N ALA A 398 21.76 -3.81 -5.88
CA ALA A 398 21.21 -4.63 -4.80
C ALA A 398 21.31 -3.90 -3.45
N ASP A 399 22.47 -3.27 -3.13
CA ASP A 399 22.66 -2.43 -1.95
C ASP A 399 21.62 -1.29 -1.86
N LYS A 400 21.42 -0.56 -2.99
CA LYS A 400 20.42 0.51 -3.02
C LYS A 400 19.00 0.00 -2.80
N TYR A 401 18.70 -1.22 -3.25
CA TYR A 401 17.41 -1.85 -3.00
C TYR A 401 17.26 -2.21 -1.52
N GLU A 402 18.31 -2.76 -0.89
CA GLU A 402 18.31 -3.08 0.54
C GLU A 402 18.02 -1.84 1.39
N ASP A 403 18.79 -0.76 1.21
CA ASP A 403 18.64 0.51 1.94
C ASP A 403 17.23 1.11 1.79
N ALA A 404 16.72 1.18 0.54
CA ALA A 404 15.42 1.76 0.24
C ALA A 404 14.28 0.91 0.83
N LEU A 405 14.36 -0.41 0.69
CA LEU A 405 13.38 -1.36 1.19
C LEU A 405 13.39 -1.42 2.72
N GLY A 406 14.56 -1.51 3.36
CA GLY A 406 14.68 -1.52 4.81
C GLY A 406 14.06 -0.27 5.43
N THR A 407 14.36 0.91 4.89
CA THR A 407 13.76 2.18 5.33
C THR A 407 12.25 2.19 5.15
N TYR A 408 11.73 1.70 4.02
CA TYR A 408 10.30 1.73 3.73
C TYR A 408 9.52 0.69 4.55
N ILE A 409 10.07 -0.51 4.74
CA ILE A 409 9.50 -1.56 5.62
C ILE A 409 9.33 -1.03 7.04
N MET A 410 10.33 -0.32 7.58
CA MET A 410 10.23 0.30 8.90
C MET A 410 9.09 1.32 8.98
N LYS A 411 8.83 2.10 7.93
CA LYS A 411 7.68 3.02 7.89
C LYS A 411 6.35 2.26 7.84
N ILE A 412 6.25 1.18 7.05
CA ILE A 412 5.04 0.35 6.97
C ILE A 412 4.74 -0.29 8.33
N SER A 413 5.75 -0.78 9.06
CA SER A 413 5.58 -1.46 10.35
C SER A 413 4.97 -0.58 11.44
N THR A 414 5.04 0.76 11.31
CA THR A 414 4.39 1.70 12.23
C THR A 414 2.89 1.85 11.98
N LYS A 415 2.37 1.27 10.89
CA LYS A 415 0.96 1.36 10.51
C LYS A 415 0.16 0.17 11.07
N ASN A 416 -1.15 0.34 11.10
CA ASN A 416 -2.06 -0.72 11.55
C ASN A 416 -2.20 -1.79 10.45
N LEU A 417 -1.40 -2.84 10.53
CA LEU A 417 -1.34 -3.93 9.54
C LEU A 417 -2.31 -5.05 9.89
N LYS A 418 -2.80 -5.75 8.87
CA LYS A 418 -3.43 -7.05 9.04
C LYS A 418 -2.36 -8.08 9.40
N LYS A 419 -2.79 -9.18 10.05
CA LYS A 419 -1.88 -10.25 10.44
C LYS A 419 -1.08 -10.79 9.24
N GLU A 420 -1.76 -11.07 8.12
CA GLU A 420 -1.14 -11.59 6.90
C GLU A 420 -0.12 -10.60 6.29
N ASP A 421 -0.45 -9.29 6.31
CA ASP A 421 0.45 -8.23 5.82
C ASP A 421 1.67 -8.09 6.74
N SER A 422 1.48 -8.21 8.07
CA SER A 422 2.55 -8.18 9.06
C SER A 422 3.49 -9.38 8.94
N GLU A 423 2.94 -10.58 8.75
CA GLU A 423 3.71 -11.80 8.51
C GLU A 423 4.55 -11.69 7.23
N MET A 424 3.94 -11.21 6.14
CA MET A 424 4.65 -10.98 4.89
C MET A 424 5.76 -9.93 5.04
N LEU A 425 5.49 -8.84 5.77
CA LEU A 425 6.46 -7.77 6.00
C LEU A 425 7.68 -8.30 6.78
N ASN A 426 7.45 -9.18 7.74
CA ASN A 426 8.53 -9.81 8.52
C ASN A 426 9.41 -10.69 7.63
N VAL A 427 8.82 -11.57 6.82
CA VAL A 427 9.57 -12.37 5.83
C VAL A 427 10.39 -11.48 4.91
N MET A 428 9.80 -10.41 4.38
CA MET A 428 10.50 -9.47 3.50
C MET A 428 11.69 -8.81 4.19
N LEU A 429 11.54 -8.41 5.47
CA LEU A 429 12.61 -7.76 6.24
C LEU A 429 13.84 -8.67 6.41
N HIS A 430 13.63 -9.96 6.62
CA HIS A 430 14.73 -10.92 6.74
C HIS A 430 15.36 -11.23 5.37
N CYS A 431 14.54 -11.49 4.36
CA CYS A 431 15.04 -11.91 3.05
C CYS A 431 15.84 -10.81 2.29
N ILE A 432 15.60 -9.50 2.55
CA ILE A 432 16.35 -8.44 1.85
C ILE A 432 17.86 -8.55 2.08
N GLY A 433 18.29 -8.86 3.33
CA GLY A 433 19.70 -9.05 3.63
C GLY A 433 20.28 -10.30 2.96
N ASP A 434 19.52 -11.41 2.86
CA ASP A 434 19.99 -12.61 2.16
C ASP A 434 20.15 -12.39 0.66
N PHE A 435 19.26 -11.62 0.02
CA PHE A 435 19.42 -11.24 -1.40
C PHE A 435 20.65 -10.37 -1.65
N GLU A 436 20.93 -9.41 -0.76
CA GLU A 436 22.14 -8.59 -0.82
C GLU A 436 23.39 -9.45 -0.66
N ARG A 437 23.44 -10.34 0.35
CA ARG A 437 24.56 -11.26 0.60
C ARG A 437 24.85 -12.19 -0.58
N ILE A 438 23.80 -12.68 -1.26
CA ILE A 438 23.98 -13.47 -2.48
C ILE A 438 24.67 -12.64 -3.58
N SER A 439 24.34 -11.34 -3.70
CA SER A 439 24.98 -10.43 -4.64
C SER A 439 26.44 -10.14 -4.27
N ASP A 440 26.75 -9.98 -2.97
CA ASP A 440 28.12 -9.85 -2.45
C ASP A 440 28.98 -11.08 -2.80
N HIS A 441 28.42 -12.29 -2.59
CA HIS A 441 29.12 -13.52 -2.96
C HIS A 441 29.34 -13.64 -4.48
N ALA A 442 28.46 -13.05 -5.30
CA ALA A 442 28.68 -12.98 -6.74
C ALA A 442 29.91 -12.11 -7.08
N CYS A 443 30.12 -10.98 -6.39
CA CYS A 443 31.34 -10.16 -6.55
C CYS A 443 32.60 -10.92 -6.11
N ASN A 444 32.55 -11.65 -5.00
CA ASN A 444 33.66 -12.48 -4.53
C ASN A 444 34.04 -13.58 -5.53
N LEU A 445 33.05 -14.21 -6.16
CA LEU A 445 33.27 -15.20 -7.24
C LEU A 445 33.91 -14.54 -8.47
N CYS A 446 33.47 -13.34 -8.82
CA CYS A 446 34.04 -12.55 -9.91
C CYS A 446 35.51 -12.19 -9.64
N ASP A 447 35.85 -11.80 -8.39
CA ASP A 447 37.24 -11.52 -8.01
C ASP A 447 38.12 -12.78 -8.07
N SER A 448 37.59 -13.93 -7.65
CA SER A 448 38.29 -15.22 -7.81
C SER A 448 38.55 -15.55 -9.28
N ALA A 449 37.57 -15.32 -10.17
CA ALA A 449 37.72 -15.53 -11.61
C ALA A 449 38.75 -14.55 -12.23
N ARG A 450 38.76 -13.30 -11.78
CA ARG A 450 39.76 -12.29 -12.17
C ARG A 450 41.16 -12.71 -11.75
N GLU A 451 41.35 -13.22 -10.53
CA GLU A 451 42.63 -13.73 -10.04
C GLU A 451 43.17 -14.90 -10.87
N LEU A 452 42.29 -15.85 -11.21
CA LEU A 452 42.63 -16.97 -12.09
C LEU A 452 43.16 -16.48 -13.45
N GLN A 453 42.49 -15.51 -14.06
CA GLN A 453 42.88 -14.90 -15.33
C GLN A 453 44.23 -14.18 -15.22
N GLN A 454 44.42 -13.30 -14.23
CA GLN A 454 45.61 -12.51 -14.05
C GLN A 454 46.87 -13.36 -13.81
N LYS A 455 46.71 -14.48 -13.10
CA LYS A 455 47.81 -15.41 -12.78
C LYS A 455 47.96 -16.51 -13.82
N ASN A 456 47.19 -16.52 -14.93
CA ASN A 456 47.15 -17.57 -15.94
C ASN A 456 46.95 -18.98 -15.33
N MET A 457 46.10 -19.08 -14.30
CA MET A 457 45.78 -20.35 -13.65
C MET A 457 44.55 -20.96 -14.29
N GLN A 458 44.59 -22.28 -14.50
CA GLN A 458 43.44 -23.04 -15.04
C GLN A 458 43.22 -24.29 -14.21
N PHE A 459 41.95 -24.61 -14.00
CA PHE A 459 41.58 -25.89 -13.39
C PHE A 459 41.79 -27.05 -14.36
N SER A 460 42.04 -28.22 -13.84
CA SER A 460 42.05 -29.42 -14.68
C SER A 460 40.61 -29.73 -15.16
N PRO A 461 40.42 -30.38 -16.33
CA PRO A 461 39.08 -30.72 -16.83
C PRO A 461 38.22 -31.51 -15.84
N LYS A 462 38.83 -32.25 -14.92
CA LYS A 462 38.12 -32.96 -13.83
C LYS A 462 37.65 -31.98 -12.77
N ALA A 463 38.46 -30.99 -12.40
CA ALA A 463 38.09 -30.00 -11.41
C ALA A 463 37.01 -29.06 -11.96
N GLU A 464 37.09 -28.69 -13.23
CA GLU A 464 36.05 -27.92 -13.93
C GLU A 464 34.70 -28.69 -13.90
N THR A 465 34.68 -29.97 -14.30
CA THR A 465 33.46 -30.79 -14.23
C THR A 465 32.90 -30.87 -12.80
N GLU A 466 33.77 -30.98 -11.79
CA GLU A 466 33.37 -31.03 -10.38
C GLU A 466 32.76 -29.67 -9.94
N LEU A 467 33.35 -28.54 -10.32
CA LEU A 467 32.82 -27.19 -10.05
C LEU A 467 31.52 -26.94 -10.79
N ASP A 468 31.37 -27.39 -12.03
CA ASP A 468 30.14 -27.26 -12.81
C ASP A 468 28.96 -27.99 -12.15
N ILE A 469 29.20 -29.18 -11.57
CA ILE A 469 28.19 -29.95 -10.84
C ILE A 469 27.74 -29.17 -9.60
N LEU A 470 28.68 -28.63 -8.80
CA LEU A 470 28.36 -27.83 -7.63
C LEU A 470 27.63 -26.55 -8.02
N SER A 471 28.13 -25.82 -9.01
CA SER A 471 27.49 -24.60 -9.53
C SER A 471 26.07 -24.84 -10.03
N SER A 472 25.82 -26.00 -10.67
CA SER A 472 24.49 -26.39 -11.11
C SER A 472 23.53 -26.68 -9.95
N ALA A 473 24.03 -27.30 -8.86
CA ALA A 473 23.24 -27.51 -7.66
C ALA A 473 22.89 -26.19 -6.97
N VAL A 474 23.84 -25.27 -6.84
CA VAL A 474 23.61 -23.93 -6.26
C VAL A 474 22.64 -23.12 -7.12
N ARG A 475 22.74 -23.16 -8.46
CA ARG A 475 21.74 -22.53 -9.35
C ARG A 475 20.34 -23.03 -9.08
N GLU A 476 20.15 -24.35 -8.94
CA GLU A 476 18.84 -24.93 -8.62
C GLU A 476 18.34 -24.47 -7.24
N ALA A 477 19.21 -24.40 -6.23
CA ALA A 477 18.85 -23.90 -4.90
C ALA A 477 18.36 -22.43 -4.95
N VAL A 478 19.05 -21.57 -5.69
CA VAL A 478 18.67 -20.17 -5.91
C VAL A 478 17.33 -20.09 -6.64
N ASP A 479 17.14 -20.85 -7.72
CA ASP A 479 15.88 -20.83 -8.46
C ASP A 479 14.70 -21.26 -7.58
N ILE A 480 14.85 -22.37 -6.84
CA ILE A 480 13.78 -22.88 -5.97
C ILE A 480 13.47 -21.88 -4.83
N SER A 481 14.48 -21.37 -4.12
CA SER A 481 14.29 -20.47 -2.98
C SER A 481 13.67 -19.14 -3.40
N PHE A 482 14.12 -18.54 -4.53
CA PHE A 482 13.60 -17.28 -5.03
C PHE A 482 12.19 -17.42 -5.59
N ASP A 483 11.89 -18.51 -6.29
CA ASP A 483 10.54 -18.77 -6.79
C ASP A 483 9.57 -19.09 -5.64
N ALA A 484 10.03 -19.79 -4.59
CA ALA A 484 9.27 -20.02 -3.37
C ALA A 484 8.94 -18.72 -2.65
N PHE A 485 9.90 -17.80 -2.52
CA PHE A 485 9.68 -16.46 -1.94
C PHE A 485 8.67 -15.65 -2.77
N LYS A 486 8.85 -15.56 -4.10
CA LYS A 486 7.97 -14.78 -4.99
C LYS A 486 6.53 -15.26 -4.96
N SER A 487 6.34 -16.59 -4.97
CA SER A 487 5.02 -17.22 -4.95
C SER A 487 4.46 -17.46 -3.56
N ASN A 488 5.24 -17.22 -2.50
CA ASN A 488 4.94 -17.59 -1.12
C ASN A 488 4.52 -19.06 -0.98
N ASN A 489 5.29 -19.96 -1.63
CA ASN A 489 4.96 -21.37 -1.73
C ASN A 489 5.85 -22.21 -0.78
N LYS A 490 5.30 -22.59 0.36
CA LYS A 490 5.99 -23.39 1.38
C LYS A 490 6.44 -24.76 0.88
N ASN A 491 5.66 -25.42 0.01
CA ASN A 491 6.00 -26.72 -0.53
C ASN A 491 7.23 -26.68 -1.47
N GLU A 492 7.45 -25.56 -2.15
CA GLU A 492 8.68 -25.36 -2.92
C GLU A 492 9.85 -25.04 -1.98
N ALA A 493 9.61 -24.21 -0.96
CA ALA A 493 10.63 -23.87 0.04
C ALA A 493 11.18 -25.12 0.78
N ASP A 494 10.32 -26.10 1.10
CA ASP A 494 10.73 -27.37 1.73
C ASP A 494 11.77 -28.18 0.93
N LYS A 495 11.91 -27.92 -0.38
CA LYS A 495 12.88 -28.62 -1.24
C LYS A 495 14.29 -28.05 -1.16
N VAL A 496 14.46 -26.85 -0.59
CA VAL A 496 15.76 -26.15 -0.55
C VAL A 496 16.72 -26.83 0.42
N GLU A 497 16.27 -27.15 1.63
CA GLU A 497 17.12 -27.70 2.68
C GLU A 497 17.77 -29.05 2.32
N PRO A 498 17.06 -30.03 1.69
CA PRO A 498 17.72 -31.26 1.21
C PRO A 498 18.78 -30.99 0.14
N LEU A 499 18.64 -29.94 -0.65
CA LEU A 499 19.60 -29.54 -1.69
C LEU A 499 20.81 -28.83 -1.08
N GLU A 500 20.59 -27.95 -0.09
CA GLU A 500 21.66 -27.28 0.66
C GLU A 500 22.56 -28.31 1.37
N GLU A 501 22.02 -29.28 2.10
CA GLU A 501 22.77 -30.33 2.77
C GLU A 501 23.61 -31.16 1.77
N LEU A 502 23.10 -31.35 0.55
CA LEU A 502 23.87 -31.96 -0.52
C LEU A 502 25.00 -31.04 -1.00
N ILE A 503 24.77 -29.74 -1.16
CA ILE A 503 25.78 -28.75 -1.58
C ILE A 503 26.93 -28.74 -0.58
N ASP A 504 26.66 -28.74 0.70
CA ASP A 504 27.66 -28.87 1.77
C ASP A 504 28.48 -30.15 1.66
N THR A 505 27.80 -31.26 1.49
CA THR A 505 28.46 -32.56 1.26
C THR A 505 29.37 -32.54 0.03
N LEU A 506 28.92 -31.94 -1.06
CA LEU A 506 29.71 -31.76 -2.29
C LEU A 506 30.91 -30.85 -2.07
N ALA A 507 30.75 -29.73 -1.40
CA ALA A 507 31.83 -28.78 -1.11
C ALA A 507 32.95 -29.43 -0.29
N VAL A 508 32.59 -30.19 0.75
CA VAL A 508 33.55 -30.98 1.56
C VAL A 508 34.28 -32.01 0.71
N GLU A 509 33.59 -32.78 -0.14
CA GLU A 509 34.20 -33.80 -1.02
C GLU A 509 35.13 -33.14 -2.06
N LEU A 510 34.73 -31.99 -2.64
CA LEU A 510 35.58 -31.28 -3.61
C LEU A 510 36.84 -30.71 -2.96
N LYS A 511 36.74 -30.16 -1.75
CA LYS A 511 37.92 -29.76 -0.94
C LYS A 511 38.87 -30.98 -0.73
N ALA A 512 38.35 -32.14 -0.36
CA ALA A 512 39.14 -33.35 -0.14
C ALA A 512 39.80 -33.86 -1.43
N ARG A 513 39.08 -33.82 -2.57
CA ARG A 513 39.63 -34.20 -3.89
C ARG A 513 40.73 -33.26 -4.34
N HIS A 514 40.59 -31.96 -4.08
CA HIS A 514 41.63 -30.97 -4.40
C HIS A 514 42.90 -31.19 -3.58
N ILE A 515 42.79 -31.40 -2.25
CA ILE A 515 43.92 -31.76 -1.38
C ILE A 515 44.66 -33.01 -1.90
N ARG A 516 43.94 -34.02 -2.39
CA ARG A 516 44.54 -35.22 -2.99
C ARG A 516 45.35 -34.86 -4.23
N ARG A 517 44.81 -34.05 -5.15
CA ARG A 517 45.50 -33.54 -6.36
C ARG A 517 46.77 -32.76 -6.00
N LEU A 518 46.72 -31.96 -4.93
CA LEU A 518 47.87 -31.22 -4.43
C LEU A 518 48.98 -32.17 -3.94
N ARG A 519 48.64 -33.18 -3.15
CA ARG A 519 49.61 -34.19 -2.67
C ARG A 519 50.23 -34.99 -3.80
N GLU A 520 49.51 -35.18 -4.88
CA GLU A 520 50.00 -35.89 -6.09
C GLU A 520 50.81 -34.99 -7.04
N GLY A 521 51.03 -33.70 -6.67
CA GLY A 521 51.73 -32.73 -7.49
C GLY A 521 51.01 -32.34 -8.78
N LYS A 522 49.67 -32.55 -8.83
CA LYS A 522 48.83 -32.26 -10.00
C LYS A 522 48.18 -30.87 -9.96
N CYS A 523 48.46 -30.09 -8.94
CA CYS A 523 47.90 -28.78 -8.76
C CYS A 523 48.81 -27.93 -7.87
N THR A 524 48.71 -26.59 -7.93
CA THR A 524 49.52 -25.63 -7.14
C THR A 524 48.76 -25.22 -5.87
N ILE A 525 49.49 -24.67 -4.90
CA ILE A 525 48.92 -24.14 -3.65
C ILE A 525 48.05 -22.91 -3.96
N GLU A 526 48.50 -22.03 -4.86
CA GLU A 526 47.77 -20.84 -5.27
C GLU A 526 46.43 -21.20 -5.90
N LEU A 527 46.40 -22.20 -6.78
CA LEU A 527 45.14 -22.69 -7.35
C LEU A 527 44.23 -23.31 -6.27
N GLY A 528 44.82 -23.82 -5.19
CA GLY A 528 44.10 -24.34 -4.03
C GLY A 528 43.37 -23.25 -3.26
N PHE A 529 43.93 -22.04 -3.11
CA PHE A 529 43.27 -20.92 -2.49
C PHE A 529 42.07 -20.46 -3.33
N ALA A 530 42.27 -20.21 -4.62
CA ALA A 530 41.18 -19.81 -5.51
C ALA A 530 40.04 -20.86 -5.54
N HIS A 531 40.38 -22.14 -5.58
CA HIS A 531 39.38 -23.22 -5.50
C HIS A 531 38.60 -23.20 -4.18
N SER A 532 39.30 -23.02 -3.05
CA SER A 532 38.65 -22.95 -1.73
C SER A 532 37.73 -21.75 -1.60
N ASP A 533 38.13 -20.58 -2.12
CA ASP A 533 37.33 -19.36 -2.09
C ASP A 533 36.07 -19.51 -2.93
N ILE A 534 36.16 -20.10 -4.12
CA ILE A 534 35.00 -20.40 -4.96
C ILE A 534 34.03 -21.34 -4.23
N LEU A 535 34.53 -22.44 -3.64
CA LEU A 535 33.68 -23.39 -2.90
C LEU A 535 33.00 -22.73 -1.71
N ASN A 536 33.72 -21.92 -0.92
CA ASN A 536 33.16 -21.22 0.23
C ASN A 536 32.06 -20.24 -0.17
N ASN A 537 32.26 -19.47 -1.25
CA ASN A 537 31.23 -18.54 -1.72
C ASN A 537 29.98 -19.26 -2.24
N LEU A 538 30.14 -20.38 -2.96
CA LEU A 538 29.01 -21.21 -3.43
C LEU A 538 28.23 -21.86 -2.27
N GLU A 539 28.94 -22.35 -1.22
CA GLU A 539 28.36 -22.89 0.01
C GLU A 539 27.55 -21.82 0.73
N ARG A 540 28.12 -20.60 0.92
CA ARG A 540 27.43 -19.48 1.55
C ARG A 540 26.18 -19.03 0.80
N VAL A 541 26.20 -19.06 -0.52
CA VAL A 541 25.00 -18.79 -1.33
C VAL A 541 23.90 -19.80 -1.02
N ALA A 542 24.23 -21.08 -0.85
CA ALA A 542 23.25 -22.10 -0.49
C ALA A 542 22.70 -21.89 0.92
N ASP A 543 23.56 -21.48 1.91
CA ASP A 543 23.13 -21.08 3.25
C ASP A 543 22.06 -19.96 3.21
N HIS A 544 22.28 -18.91 2.40
CA HIS A 544 21.33 -17.82 2.22
C HIS A 544 20.04 -18.29 1.53
N CYS A 545 20.11 -19.23 0.59
CA CYS A 545 18.92 -19.84 0.00
C CYS A 545 18.10 -20.63 1.03
N SER A 546 18.75 -21.34 1.95
CA SER A 546 18.10 -22.03 3.07
C SER A 546 17.42 -21.04 4.01
N ASN A 547 18.08 -19.91 4.38
CA ASN A 547 17.47 -18.86 5.20
C ASN A 547 16.18 -18.33 4.57
N ILE A 548 16.22 -17.95 3.28
CA ILE A 548 15.05 -17.48 2.54
C ILE A 548 13.93 -18.52 2.57
N ALA A 549 14.24 -19.79 2.37
CA ALA A 549 13.26 -20.86 2.39
C ALA A 549 12.64 -21.05 3.77
N VAL A 550 13.45 -21.00 4.84
CA VAL A 550 12.99 -21.10 6.23
C VAL A 550 12.07 -19.93 6.58
N ASP A 551 12.41 -18.71 6.18
CA ASP A 551 11.56 -17.52 6.40
C ASP A 551 10.19 -17.67 5.72
N VAL A 552 10.15 -18.19 4.49
CA VAL A 552 8.89 -18.46 3.76
C VAL A 552 8.04 -19.52 4.48
N ILE A 553 8.65 -20.60 4.98
CA ILE A 553 7.94 -21.70 5.65
C ILE A 553 7.35 -21.24 6.97
N GLN A 554 8.10 -20.44 7.72
CA GLN A 554 7.73 -20.00 9.07
C GLN A 554 6.88 -18.73 9.10
N SER A 555 6.50 -18.19 7.96
CA SER A 555 5.73 -16.95 7.84
C SER A 555 4.50 -16.86 8.76
N ASP A 556 3.89 -17.98 9.14
CA ASP A 556 2.67 -18.05 9.98
C ASP A 556 2.95 -18.24 11.49
N GLN A 557 4.22 -18.35 11.91
CA GLN A 557 4.57 -18.65 13.31
C GLN A 557 4.96 -17.37 14.06
N LEU A 558 4.33 -17.13 15.23
CA LEU A 558 4.57 -15.95 16.07
C LEU A 558 5.87 -16.01 16.88
N GLU A 559 6.39 -17.20 17.14
CA GLU A 559 7.66 -17.45 17.80
C GLU A 559 8.55 -18.24 16.84
N PHE A 560 9.60 -17.57 16.38
CA PHE A 560 10.52 -18.08 15.39
C PHE A 560 11.77 -18.64 16.06
N ASP A 561 12.00 -19.96 15.92
CA ASP A 561 13.31 -20.57 16.15
C ASP A 561 13.74 -21.37 14.92
N ALA A 562 14.56 -20.73 14.06
CA ALA A 562 15.12 -21.33 12.86
C ALA A 562 15.90 -22.61 13.16
N HIS A 563 16.61 -22.65 14.30
CA HIS A 563 17.42 -23.81 14.69
C HIS A 563 16.52 -24.99 15.07
N GLU A 564 15.44 -24.77 15.83
CA GLU A 564 14.50 -25.83 16.18
C GLU A 564 13.80 -26.42 14.93
N TYR A 565 13.47 -25.59 13.96
CA TYR A 565 12.88 -26.02 12.69
C TYR A 565 13.88 -26.87 11.89
N LEU A 566 15.13 -26.41 11.71
CA LEU A 566 16.17 -27.11 10.97
C LEU A 566 16.51 -28.45 11.63
N ASP A 567 16.63 -28.50 12.96
CA ASP A 567 16.84 -29.73 13.71
C ASP A 567 15.69 -30.73 13.52
N ARG A 568 14.45 -30.25 13.46
CA ARG A 568 13.26 -31.09 13.21
C ARG A 568 13.23 -31.65 11.79
N ILE A 569 13.61 -30.88 10.78
CA ILE A 569 13.60 -31.30 9.37
C ILE A 569 14.76 -32.26 9.10
N LYS A 570 15.96 -31.97 9.61
CA LYS A 570 17.16 -32.82 9.48
C LYS A 570 17.05 -34.12 10.29
N ASN A 571 15.99 -34.28 11.10
CA ASN A 571 15.79 -35.50 11.86
C ASN A 571 15.55 -36.69 10.91
N LYS A 572 16.24 -37.81 11.18
CA LYS A 572 16.27 -39.03 10.32
C LYS A 572 14.89 -39.65 10.03
N ASP A 573 13.85 -39.24 10.74
CA ASP A 573 12.48 -39.72 10.56
C ASP A 573 11.69 -38.98 9.47
N ASN A 574 12.22 -37.89 8.89
CA ASN A 574 11.56 -37.13 7.82
C ASN A 574 11.74 -37.87 6.47
N GLN A 575 10.75 -38.67 6.10
CA GLN A 575 10.76 -39.46 4.87
C GLN A 575 10.80 -38.60 3.60
N GLN A 576 10.22 -37.40 3.60
CA GLN A 576 10.22 -36.53 2.44
C GLN A 576 11.62 -35.95 2.22
N PHE A 577 12.24 -35.42 3.25
CA PHE A 577 13.62 -34.91 3.21
C PHE A 577 14.58 -36.00 2.68
N ALA A 578 14.49 -37.22 3.22
CA ALA A 578 15.34 -38.30 2.80
C ALA A 578 15.17 -38.72 1.32
N ARG A 579 13.93 -38.60 0.79
CA ARG A 579 13.65 -38.87 -0.64
C ARG A 579 14.24 -37.77 -1.53
N ASP A 580 14.01 -36.52 -1.16
CA ASP A 580 14.46 -35.36 -1.93
C ASP A 580 16.00 -35.30 -1.94
N TYR A 581 16.65 -35.49 -0.78
CA TYR A 581 18.09 -35.60 -0.67
C TYR A 581 18.67 -36.72 -1.56
N LYS A 582 18.03 -37.90 -1.56
CA LYS A 582 18.46 -39.00 -2.42
C LYS A 582 18.32 -38.65 -3.90
N THR A 583 17.25 -38.00 -4.29
CA THR A 583 17.00 -37.55 -5.67
C THR A 583 18.08 -36.58 -6.13
N TYR A 584 18.38 -35.56 -5.30
CA TYR A 584 19.44 -34.60 -5.60
C TYR A 584 20.83 -35.28 -5.63
N LYS A 585 21.11 -36.20 -4.73
CA LYS A 585 22.37 -36.94 -4.70
C LYS A 585 22.60 -37.82 -5.95
N GLU A 586 21.52 -38.34 -6.52
CA GLU A 586 21.59 -39.08 -7.80
C GLU A 586 21.79 -38.09 -8.97
N LYS A 587 21.12 -36.93 -8.95
CA LYS A 587 21.22 -35.91 -9.99
C LYS A 587 22.60 -35.25 -10.07
N TYR A 588 23.19 -34.92 -8.94
CA TYR A 588 24.46 -34.20 -8.82
C TYR A 588 25.63 -35.15 -8.43
N ARG A 589 25.59 -36.38 -8.93
CA ARG A 589 26.63 -37.37 -8.64
C ARG A 589 27.97 -36.95 -9.25
N LEU A 590 29.01 -36.86 -8.40
CA LEU A 590 30.38 -36.60 -8.83
C LEU A 590 30.97 -37.81 -9.61
N PRO A 591 31.84 -37.53 -10.61
CA PRO A 591 32.56 -38.59 -11.33
C PRO A 591 33.37 -39.49 -10.37
N GLU A 592 33.40 -40.77 -10.63
CA GLU A 592 34.18 -41.75 -9.83
C GLU A 592 35.67 -41.42 -9.90
N THR A 593 36.30 -41.27 -8.75
CA THR A 593 37.77 -41.26 -8.68
C THR A 593 38.26 -42.68 -8.80
N ARG A 594 38.98 -43.03 -9.88
CA ARG A 594 39.67 -44.30 -9.94
C ARG A 594 40.58 -44.42 -8.71
N SER A 595 40.27 -45.32 -7.79
CA SER A 595 41.17 -45.72 -6.74
C SER A 595 42.32 -46.48 -7.40
N PHE A 596 43.48 -45.84 -7.48
CA PHE A 596 44.69 -46.64 -7.69
C PHE A 596 44.91 -47.45 -6.40
N LYS A 597 44.78 -48.78 -6.51
CA LYS A 597 45.26 -49.73 -5.51
C LYS A 597 46.75 -49.65 -5.38
#